data_544b3bc83556ab56cc46356cbbdb3af0
#
_entry.id   544b3bc83556ab56cc46356cbbdb3af0
#
_cell.length_a   1.000
_cell.length_b   1.000
_cell.length_c   1.000
_cell.angle_alpha   90.00
_cell.angle_beta   90.00
_cell.angle_gamma   90.00
#
_symmetry.space_group_name_H-M   'P 1'
#
loop_
_entity.id
_entity.type
_entity.pdbx_description
1 polymer ?
#
loop_
_entity_poly.entity_id
_entity_poly.type
_entity_poly.pdbx_seq_one_letter_code
_entity_poly.pdbx_strand_id
1 'polypeptide(L)'
;IDLNSIPELTGIYRDGNALVIGAMTRHADVAASAEVKAAIPALADLAAHIGDRQVRARGTLGGSVANNDPAACYPSAVLGLNATVITNQREIAADAFFVGMYTTALEEGEIITAIRFPIPQRAAYLKFRQPASRFSLVGVFVAQTDGGVRVAVTGAASCVFRHAGLEAALNQSFTPQSAAAVRVDASDLNADIHASAAYRANLISVQTQRAVAQMLG
;
A
#
# COMPACT_ATOMS: atom_id res chain seq x y z
N ILE A 1 -7.77 -5.86 -24.31
CA ILE A 1 -6.38 -6.28 -24.64
C ILE A 1 -5.88 -7.16 -23.52
N ASP A 2 -5.36 -8.35 -23.83
CA ASP A 2 -4.74 -9.24 -22.85
C ASP A 2 -3.24 -8.96 -22.77
N LEU A 3 -2.74 -8.65 -21.57
CA LEU A 3 -1.33 -8.36 -21.29
C LEU A 3 -0.56 -9.60 -20.79
N ASN A 4 -1.22 -10.74 -20.56
CA ASN A 4 -0.57 -11.94 -19.99
C ASN A 4 0.52 -12.53 -20.89
N SER A 5 0.50 -12.23 -22.19
CA SER A 5 1.48 -12.71 -23.15
C SER A 5 2.74 -11.85 -23.28
N ILE A 6 2.87 -10.80 -22.46
CA ILE A 6 4.01 -9.87 -22.49
C ILE A 6 4.93 -10.19 -21.31
N PRO A 7 5.99 -11.01 -21.51
CA PRO A 7 6.84 -11.48 -20.44
C PRO A 7 7.61 -10.34 -19.74
N GLU A 8 7.90 -9.26 -20.45
CA GLU A 8 8.62 -8.08 -19.93
C GLU A 8 7.85 -7.36 -18.82
N LEU A 9 6.53 -7.55 -18.74
CA LEU A 9 5.69 -6.99 -17.68
C LEU A 9 5.71 -7.83 -16.39
N THR A 10 6.42 -8.97 -16.36
CA THR A 10 6.46 -9.87 -15.21
C THR A 10 7.90 -9.97 -14.71
N GLY A 11 8.05 -10.02 -13.40
CA GLY A 11 9.36 -10.24 -12.78
C GLY A 11 9.58 -9.39 -11.54
N ILE A 12 10.58 -9.79 -10.78
CA ILE A 12 10.99 -9.11 -9.54
C ILE A 12 12.51 -9.07 -9.56
N TYR A 13 13.08 -7.87 -9.43
CA TYR A 13 14.53 -7.72 -9.38
C TYR A 13 14.93 -6.50 -8.57
N ARG A 14 16.15 -6.53 -8.06
CA ARG A 14 16.73 -5.40 -7.33
C ARG A 14 17.44 -4.45 -8.30
N ASP A 15 17.21 -3.16 -8.12
CA ASP A 15 17.89 -2.08 -8.83
C ASP A 15 18.45 -1.10 -7.80
N GLY A 16 19.75 -1.23 -7.50
CA GLY A 16 20.41 -0.46 -6.45
C GLY A 16 19.73 -0.63 -5.08
N ASN A 17 19.24 0.47 -4.49
CA ASN A 17 18.50 0.48 -3.24
C ASN A 17 16.98 0.46 -3.45
N ALA A 18 16.51 -0.12 -4.55
CA ALA A 18 15.10 -0.30 -4.84
C ALA A 18 14.80 -1.73 -5.28
N LEU A 19 13.54 -2.13 -5.09
CA LEU A 19 12.97 -3.36 -5.62
C LEU A 19 12.02 -2.99 -6.75
N VAL A 20 12.24 -3.53 -7.94
CA VAL A 20 11.38 -3.32 -9.11
C VAL A 20 10.53 -4.56 -9.33
N ILE A 21 9.22 -4.36 -9.46
CA ILE A 21 8.25 -5.43 -9.67
C ILE A 21 7.43 -5.11 -10.90
N GLY A 22 7.45 -6.00 -11.89
CA GLY A 22 6.67 -5.89 -13.11
C GLY A 22 5.17 -5.89 -12.85
N ALA A 23 4.42 -5.10 -13.61
CA ALA A 23 2.99 -4.86 -13.39
C ALA A 23 2.14 -6.14 -13.44
N MET A 24 2.52 -7.12 -14.27
CA MET A 24 1.81 -8.40 -14.42
C MET A 24 2.25 -9.48 -13.42
N THR A 25 3.16 -9.16 -12.50
CA THR A 25 3.55 -10.07 -11.40
C THR A 25 2.36 -10.31 -10.49
N ARG A 26 2.02 -11.57 -10.28
CA ARG A 26 0.85 -11.98 -9.50
C ARG A 26 1.05 -11.75 -8.02
N HIS A 27 -0.04 -11.52 -7.29
CA HIS A 27 0.03 -11.35 -5.83
C HIS A 27 0.67 -12.57 -5.15
N ALA A 28 0.41 -13.78 -5.64
CA ALA A 28 1.01 -15.01 -5.12
C ALA A 28 2.53 -15.00 -5.28
N ASP A 29 3.03 -14.53 -6.41
CA ASP A 29 4.46 -14.49 -6.71
C ASP A 29 5.17 -13.43 -5.86
N VAL A 30 4.57 -12.25 -5.68
CA VAL A 30 5.09 -11.21 -4.77
C VAL A 30 5.16 -11.75 -3.34
N ALA A 31 4.10 -12.42 -2.86
CA ALA A 31 4.03 -12.98 -1.52
C ALA A 31 5.05 -14.11 -1.28
N ALA A 32 5.32 -14.92 -2.31
CA ALA A 32 6.24 -16.07 -2.21
C ALA A 32 7.70 -15.69 -2.43
N SER A 33 7.98 -14.58 -3.13
CA SER A 33 9.32 -14.17 -3.56
C SER A 33 10.30 -14.04 -2.39
N ALA A 34 11.43 -14.72 -2.49
CA ALA A 34 12.53 -14.59 -1.55
C ALA A 34 13.16 -13.19 -1.60
N GLU A 35 13.24 -12.61 -2.80
CA GLU A 35 13.73 -11.25 -3.03
C GLU A 35 12.89 -10.20 -2.30
N VAL A 36 11.55 -10.27 -2.45
CA VAL A 36 10.63 -9.36 -1.75
C VAL A 36 10.73 -9.53 -0.24
N LYS A 37 10.75 -10.77 0.24
CA LYS A 37 10.87 -11.06 1.68
C LYS A 37 12.18 -10.55 2.29
N ALA A 38 13.26 -10.61 1.54
CA ALA A 38 14.55 -10.12 1.97
C ALA A 38 14.63 -8.58 1.95
N ALA A 39 14.07 -7.93 0.90
CA ALA A 39 14.18 -6.50 0.71
C ALA A 39 13.09 -5.72 1.46
N ILE A 40 11.83 -6.12 1.35
CA ILE A 40 10.66 -5.44 1.92
C ILE A 40 9.67 -6.49 2.46
N PRO A 41 9.95 -7.11 3.63
CA PRO A 41 9.08 -8.16 4.20
C PRO A 41 7.61 -7.74 4.31
N ALA A 42 7.35 -6.48 4.67
CA ALA A 42 6.01 -5.91 4.77
C ALA A 42 5.23 -5.95 3.45
N LEU A 43 5.90 -5.85 2.30
CA LEU A 43 5.25 -5.95 0.98
C LEU A 43 4.86 -7.40 0.65
N ALA A 44 5.69 -8.38 1.01
CA ALA A 44 5.36 -9.78 0.88
C ALA A 44 4.18 -10.17 1.77
N ASP A 45 4.18 -9.69 3.01
CA ASP A 45 3.08 -9.89 3.97
C ASP A 45 1.78 -9.25 3.49
N LEU A 46 1.83 -8.00 3.01
CA LEU A 46 0.69 -7.33 2.39
C LEU A 46 0.11 -8.17 1.24
N ALA A 47 0.95 -8.64 0.32
CA ALA A 47 0.52 -9.44 -0.82
C ALA A 47 -0.13 -10.76 -0.39
N ALA A 48 0.40 -11.42 0.64
CA ALA A 48 -0.14 -12.66 1.22
C ALA A 48 -1.55 -12.48 1.81
N HIS A 49 -1.91 -11.26 2.21
CA HIS A 49 -3.19 -10.92 2.81
C HIS A 49 -4.23 -10.35 1.82
N ILE A 50 -3.95 -10.30 0.52
CA ILE A 50 -4.92 -9.89 -0.51
C ILE A 50 -5.89 -11.02 -0.79
N GLY A 51 -7.18 -10.75 -0.62
CA GLY A 51 -8.26 -11.67 -0.98
C GLY A 51 -8.07 -13.09 -0.45
N ASP A 52 -8.45 -14.06 -1.27
CA ASP A 52 -8.21 -15.47 -1.06
C ASP A 52 -7.08 -16.01 -1.97
N ARG A 53 -6.86 -17.32 -1.94
CA ARG A 53 -5.83 -17.98 -2.74
C ARG A 53 -6.08 -17.86 -4.25
N GLN A 54 -7.34 -17.89 -4.68
CA GLN A 54 -7.72 -17.80 -6.10
C GLN A 54 -7.49 -16.38 -6.62
N VAL A 55 -7.88 -15.37 -5.82
CA VAL A 55 -7.61 -13.96 -6.12
C VAL A 55 -6.11 -13.72 -6.28
N ARG A 56 -5.29 -14.22 -5.34
CA ARG A 56 -3.84 -14.05 -5.43
C ARG A 56 -3.18 -14.77 -6.61
N ALA A 57 -3.74 -15.88 -7.04
CA ALA A 57 -3.25 -16.63 -8.20
C ALA A 57 -3.55 -15.93 -9.55
N ARG A 58 -4.48 -14.98 -9.59
CA ARG A 58 -4.91 -14.29 -10.82
C ARG A 58 -4.59 -12.80 -10.81
N GLY A 59 -4.85 -12.12 -9.70
CA GLY A 59 -4.63 -10.68 -9.57
C GLY A 59 -3.15 -10.32 -9.64
N THR A 60 -2.85 -9.15 -10.20
CA THR A 60 -1.49 -8.64 -10.44
C THR A 60 -1.26 -7.34 -9.70
N LEU A 61 0.01 -7.02 -9.44
CA LEU A 61 0.40 -5.77 -8.78
C LEU A 61 -0.11 -4.55 -9.55
N GLY A 62 0.23 -4.44 -10.84
CA GLY A 62 -0.15 -3.31 -11.68
C GLY A 62 -1.66 -3.21 -11.86
N GLY A 63 -2.36 -4.34 -12.03
CA GLY A 63 -3.82 -4.35 -12.14
C GLY A 63 -4.50 -3.79 -10.89
N SER A 64 -4.03 -4.15 -9.70
CA SER A 64 -4.55 -3.60 -8.44
C SER A 64 -4.26 -2.10 -8.29
N VAL A 65 -3.06 -1.65 -8.68
CA VAL A 65 -2.65 -0.23 -8.57
C VAL A 65 -3.37 0.63 -9.61
N ALA A 66 -3.51 0.15 -10.86
CA ALA A 66 -4.22 0.87 -11.92
C ALA A 66 -5.73 0.98 -11.62
N ASN A 67 -6.34 -0.05 -11.04
CA ASN A 67 -7.75 -0.04 -10.66
C ASN A 67 -8.07 0.94 -9.53
N ASN A 68 -7.10 1.21 -8.66
CA ASN A 68 -7.23 2.12 -7.51
C ASN A 68 -8.54 1.96 -6.72
N ASP A 69 -8.90 0.71 -6.41
CA ASP A 69 -10.01 0.43 -5.49
C ASP A 69 -9.66 1.00 -4.10
N PRO A 70 -10.54 1.82 -3.48
CA PRO A 70 -10.30 2.38 -2.15
C PRO A 70 -9.93 1.36 -1.08
N ALA A 71 -10.39 0.12 -1.20
CA ALA A 71 -10.11 -0.96 -0.25
C ALA A 71 -8.93 -1.88 -0.66
N ALA A 72 -8.25 -1.59 -1.79
CA ALA A 72 -7.10 -2.35 -2.22
C ALA A 72 -5.90 -2.15 -1.29
N CYS A 73 -5.07 -3.19 -1.12
CA CYS A 73 -3.92 -3.14 -0.22
C CYS A 73 -2.70 -2.43 -0.85
N TYR A 74 -2.36 -2.74 -2.10
CA TYR A 74 -1.15 -2.20 -2.73
C TYR A 74 -1.04 -0.68 -2.80
N PRO A 75 -2.13 0.11 -3.01
CA PRO A 75 -2.00 1.56 -3.01
C PRO A 75 -1.36 2.11 -1.73
N SER A 76 -1.61 1.50 -0.56
CA SER A 76 -0.96 1.91 0.68
C SER A 76 0.54 1.62 0.72
N ALA A 77 1.00 0.52 0.12
CA ALA A 77 2.43 0.22 0.00
C ALA A 77 3.12 1.15 -1.01
N VAL A 78 2.48 1.40 -2.16
CA VAL A 78 3.00 2.34 -3.19
C VAL A 78 3.20 3.72 -2.59
N LEU A 79 2.20 4.22 -1.87
CA LEU A 79 2.24 5.54 -1.24
C LEU A 79 3.17 5.56 -0.01
N GLY A 80 3.10 4.54 0.84
CA GLY A 80 3.89 4.45 2.08
C GLY A 80 5.40 4.26 1.84
N LEU A 81 5.78 3.57 0.77
CA LEU A 81 7.18 3.37 0.39
C LEU A 81 7.73 4.48 -0.51
N ASN A 82 6.93 5.50 -0.83
CA ASN A 82 7.32 6.54 -1.79
C ASN A 82 7.75 5.94 -3.14
N ALA A 83 6.99 4.99 -3.64
CA ALA A 83 7.31 4.28 -4.86
C ALA A 83 7.18 5.15 -6.11
N THR A 84 7.79 4.70 -7.19
CA THR A 84 7.62 5.26 -8.54
C THR A 84 6.82 4.27 -9.38
N VAL A 85 5.72 4.71 -9.95
CA VAL A 85 4.95 3.95 -10.94
C VAL A 85 5.56 4.20 -12.31
N ILE A 86 6.04 3.14 -12.94
CA ILE A 86 6.66 3.19 -14.28
C ILE A 86 5.62 2.77 -15.29
N THR A 87 5.38 3.61 -16.28
CA THR A 87 4.44 3.34 -17.36
C THR A 87 5.18 3.14 -18.68
N ASN A 88 4.45 2.84 -19.74
CA ASN A 88 4.99 2.80 -21.11
C ASN A 88 5.35 4.19 -21.67
N GLN A 89 5.02 5.27 -20.95
CA GLN A 89 5.23 6.65 -21.40
C GLN A 89 6.12 7.47 -20.45
N ARG A 90 6.02 7.27 -19.12
CA ARG A 90 6.69 8.11 -18.11
C ARG A 90 6.82 7.41 -16.75
N GLU A 91 7.51 8.06 -15.85
CA GLU A 91 7.55 7.72 -14.43
C GLU A 91 6.67 8.68 -13.63
N ILE A 92 5.85 8.15 -12.72
CA ILE A 92 4.92 8.93 -11.89
C ILE A 92 5.22 8.64 -10.42
N ALA A 93 5.46 9.68 -9.64
CA ALA A 93 5.66 9.56 -8.20
C ALA A 93 4.35 9.08 -7.52
N ALA A 94 4.48 8.23 -6.49
CA ALA A 94 3.33 7.70 -5.75
C ALA A 94 2.39 8.81 -5.25
N ASP A 95 2.94 9.92 -4.74
CA ASP A 95 2.15 11.04 -4.20
C ASP A 95 1.30 11.76 -5.27
N ALA A 96 1.60 11.56 -6.57
CA ALA A 96 0.86 12.14 -7.68
C ALA A 96 -0.01 11.12 -8.44
N PHE A 97 0.07 9.82 -8.08
CA PHE A 97 -0.54 8.76 -8.88
C PHE A 97 -2.02 8.53 -8.57
N PHE A 98 -2.40 8.53 -7.29
CA PHE A 98 -3.77 8.23 -6.84
C PHE A 98 -4.57 9.54 -6.71
N VAL A 99 -5.51 9.78 -7.63
CA VAL A 99 -6.22 11.07 -7.70
C VAL A 99 -7.66 11.02 -7.22
N GLY A 100 -8.24 9.83 -7.04
CA GLY A 100 -9.60 9.66 -6.55
C GLY A 100 -10.08 8.22 -6.58
N MET A 101 -11.33 7.99 -6.23
CA MET A 101 -11.94 6.67 -6.25
C MET A 101 -11.91 6.10 -7.68
N TYR A 102 -11.28 4.93 -7.87
CA TYR A 102 -11.09 4.29 -9.18
C TYR A 102 -10.47 5.21 -10.23
N THR A 103 -9.71 6.20 -9.79
CA THR A 103 -9.10 7.20 -10.68
C THR A 103 -7.62 7.37 -10.35
N THR A 104 -6.78 7.25 -11.35
CA THR A 104 -5.33 7.44 -11.27
C THR A 104 -4.87 8.51 -12.25
N ALA A 105 -3.60 8.87 -12.19
CA ALA A 105 -2.96 9.80 -13.12
C ALA A 105 -2.64 9.19 -14.50
N LEU A 106 -3.03 7.93 -14.77
CA LEU A 106 -2.85 7.30 -16.08
C LEU A 106 -3.68 8.01 -17.14
N GLU A 107 -3.07 8.24 -18.30
CA GLU A 107 -3.72 8.81 -19.49
C GLU A 107 -4.28 7.71 -20.39
N GLU A 108 -5.05 8.10 -21.41
CA GLU A 108 -5.59 7.14 -22.38
C GLU A 108 -4.45 6.43 -23.12
N GLY A 109 -4.50 5.10 -23.16
CA GLY A 109 -3.44 4.27 -23.74
C GLY A 109 -2.17 4.11 -22.88
N GLU A 110 -2.12 4.73 -21.71
CA GLU A 110 -1.03 4.57 -20.75
C GLU A 110 -1.25 3.33 -19.89
N ILE A 111 -0.22 2.48 -19.77
CA ILE A 111 -0.26 1.26 -18.94
C ILE A 111 0.91 1.25 -17.96
N ILE A 112 0.70 0.70 -16.79
CA ILE A 112 1.78 0.42 -15.83
C ILE A 112 2.62 -0.74 -16.38
N THR A 113 3.93 -0.55 -16.46
CA THR A 113 4.89 -1.59 -16.84
C THR A 113 5.58 -2.21 -15.63
N ALA A 114 5.91 -1.39 -14.63
CA ALA A 114 6.51 -1.82 -13.38
C ALA A 114 6.25 -0.82 -12.26
N ILE A 115 6.53 -1.22 -11.02
CA ILE A 115 6.59 -0.31 -9.87
C ILE A 115 7.94 -0.48 -9.19
N ARG A 116 8.64 0.64 -8.98
CA ARG A 116 9.92 0.72 -8.27
C ARG A 116 9.66 1.14 -6.83
N PHE A 117 9.98 0.27 -5.90
CA PHE A 117 9.85 0.49 -4.47
C PHE A 117 11.21 0.76 -3.84
N PRO A 118 11.50 1.97 -3.33
CA PRO A 118 12.66 2.19 -2.46
C PRO A 118 12.62 1.24 -1.28
N ILE A 119 13.76 0.61 -0.95
CA ILE A 119 13.86 -0.31 0.17
C ILE A 119 13.90 0.53 1.46
N PRO A 120 12.93 0.40 2.37
CA PRO A 120 12.89 1.16 3.61
C PRO A 120 13.88 0.60 4.64
N GLN A 121 14.21 1.39 5.66
CA GLN A 121 14.93 0.90 6.83
C GLN A 121 14.12 -0.18 7.56
N ARG A 122 12.81 0.04 7.70
CA ARG A 122 11.82 -0.91 8.19
C ARG A 122 10.43 -0.50 7.74
N ALA A 123 9.51 -1.46 7.66
CA ALA A 123 8.12 -1.20 7.35
C ALA A 123 7.21 -2.29 7.94
N ALA A 124 5.93 -1.96 8.13
CA ALA A 124 4.88 -2.92 8.48
C ALA A 124 3.57 -2.56 7.80
N TYR A 125 2.78 -3.58 7.50
CA TYR A 125 1.42 -3.45 6.98
C TYR A 125 0.44 -4.13 7.92
N LEU A 126 -0.48 -3.38 8.48
CA LEU A 126 -1.55 -3.88 9.35
C LEU A 126 -2.91 -3.61 8.71
N LYS A 127 -3.75 -4.63 8.71
CA LYS A 127 -5.05 -4.61 8.06
C LYS A 127 -6.14 -5.10 9.00
N PHE A 128 -7.15 -4.28 9.22
CA PHE A 128 -8.43 -4.74 9.74
C PHE A 128 -9.31 -5.14 8.56
N ARG A 129 -9.48 -6.44 8.38
CA ARG A 129 -10.17 -7.00 7.21
C ARG A 129 -11.66 -7.17 7.46
N GLN A 130 -12.44 -6.96 6.43
CA GLN A 130 -13.83 -7.36 6.36
C GLN A 130 -13.91 -8.91 6.37
N PRO A 131 -14.62 -9.54 7.29
CA PRO A 131 -14.61 -11.01 7.41
C PRO A 131 -15.03 -11.76 6.15
N ALA A 132 -16.04 -11.28 5.44
CA ALA A 132 -16.59 -11.96 4.26
C ALA A 132 -15.71 -11.77 3.02
N SER A 133 -15.43 -10.52 2.64
CA SER A 133 -14.70 -10.18 1.40
C SER A 133 -13.20 -10.21 1.55
N ARG A 134 -12.70 -10.11 2.78
CA ARG A 134 -11.27 -9.92 3.11
C ARG A 134 -10.68 -8.61 2.61
N PHE A 135 -11.48 -7.69 2.10
CA PHE A 135 -11.04 -6.33 1.79
C PHE A 135 -10.60 -5.56 3.04
N SER A 136 -9.79 -4.53 2.84
CA SER A 136 -9.39 -3.67 3.94
C SER A 136 -10.56 -2.78 4.35
N LEU A 137 -11.13 -3.01 5.53
CA LEU A 137 -11.98 -2.02 6.16
C LEU A 137 -11.14 -0.77 6.51
N VAL A 138 -9.95 -1.01 7.06
CA VAL A 138 -8.84 -0.07 7.20
C VAL A 138 -7.54 -0.85 7.10
N GLY A 139 -6.65 -0.43 6.21
CA GLY A 139 -5.28 -0.91 6.13
C GLY A 139 -4.30 0.24 6.34
N VAL A 140 -3.24 0.01 7.09
CA VAL A 140 -2.20 1.01 7.35
C VAL A 140 -0.84 0.44 6.99
N PHE A 141 -0.12 1.14 6.11
CA PHE A 141 1.27 0.87 5.79
C PHE A 141 2.14 1.93 6.44
N VAL A 142 3.01 1.52 7.35
CA VAL A 142 3.99 2.40 7.99
C VAL A 142 5.37 2.04 7.46
N ALA A 143 6.13 3.03 7.01
CA ALA A 143 7.49 2.84 6.56
C ALA A 143 8.41 3.91 7.17
N GLN A 144 9.59 3.50 7.61
CA GLN A 144 10.68 4.39 7.96
C GLN A 144 11.66 4.42 6.79
N THR A 145 11.73 5.55 6.12
CA THR A 145 12.53 5.78 4.92
C THR A 145 13.63 6.81 5.21
N ASP A 146 14.56 7.00 4.29
CA ASP A 146 15.59 8.05 4.42
C ASP A 146 14.99 9.47 4.46
N GLY A 147 13.79 9.66 3.88
CA GLY A 147 13.02 10.91 3.93
C GLY A 147 12.12 11.05 5.15
N GLY A 148 12.19 10.13 6.13
CA GLY A 148 11.36 10.11 7.33
C GLY A 148 10.28 9.05 7.33
N VAL A 149 9.37 9.12 8.30
CA VAL A 149 8.26 8.18 8.46
C VAL A 149 7.13 8.53 7.50
N ARG A 150 6.62 7.52 6.80
CA ARG A 150 5.41 7.63 5.99
C ARG A 150 4.33 6.72 6.55
N VAL A 151 3.11 7.22 6.60
CA VAL A 151 1.92 6.49 7.08
C VAL A 151 0.84 6.59 6.00
N ALA A 152 0.63 5.53 5.25
CA ALA A 152 -0.37 5.47 4.19
C ALA A 152 -1.57 4.62 4.63
N VAL A 153 -2.77 5.13 4.42
CA VAL A 153 -4.04 4.54 4.85
C VAL A 153 -4.87 4.16 3.63
N THR A 154 -5.36 2.93 3.60
CA THR A 154 -6.32 2.43 2.60
C THR A 154 -7.59 1.93 3.27
N GLY A 155 -8.70 1.86 2.54
CA GLY A 155 -10.00 1.37 3.02
C GLY A 155 -10.84 2.41 3.76
N ALA A 156 -10.22 3.42 4.34
CA ALA A 156 -10.89 4.35 5.25
C ALA A 156 -11.59 5.53 4.56
N ALA A 157 -11.14 5.92 3.37
CA ALA A 157 -11.66 7.06 2.61
C ALA A 157 -11.92 6.66 1.15
N SER A 158 -12.34 7.60 0.33
CA SER A 158 -12.59 7.38 -1.11
C SER A 158 -11.34 7.05 -1.92
N CYS A 159 -10.15 7.31 -1.38
CA CYS A 159 -8.86 7.00 -2.00
C CYS A 159 -7.84 6.71 -0.91
N VAL A 160 -6.73 6.04 -1.25
CA VAL A 160 -5.57 5.92 -0.39
C VAL A 160 -5.00 7.31 -0.09
N PHE A 161 -4.54 7.53 1.14
CA PHE A 161 -3.98 8.83 1.55
C PHE A 161 -2.85 8.66 2.56
N ARG A 162 -2.00 9.67 2.69
CA ARG A 162 -1.00 9.80 3.75
C ARG A 162 -1.58 10.58 4.93
N HIS A 163 -1.30 10.13 6.14
CA HIS A 163 -1.77 10.79 7.35
C HIS A 163 -0.68 11.67 7.97
N ALA A 164 -0.61 12.93 7.56
CA ALA A 164 0.44 13.87 7.95
C ALA A 164 0.63 14.03 9.48
N GLY A 165 -0.44 14.01 10.26
CA GLY A 165 -0.37 14.12 11.71
C GLY A 165 0.34 12.91 12.36
N LEU A 166 0.07 11.69 11.89
CA LEU A 166 0.76 10.49 12.35
C LEU A 166 2.23 10.48 11.91
N GLU A 167 2.51 10.89 10.68
CA GLU A 167 3.88 11.03 10.18
C GLU A 167 4.69 12.02 11.02
N ALA A 168 4.13 13.19 11.32
CA ALA A 168 4.79 14.21 12.15
C ALA A 168 5.08 13.70 13.55
N ALA A 169 4.12 13.05 14.21
CA ALA A 169 4.29 12.51 15.54
C ALA A 169 5.35 11.39 15.58
N LEU A 170 5.34 10.49 14.60
CA LEU A 170 6.28 9.38 14.51
C LEU A 170 7.69 9.82 14.09
N ASN A 171 7.82 10.92 13.34
CA ASN A 171 9.12 11.53 13.05
C ASN A 171 9.75 12.18 14.30
N GLN A 172 8.94 12.68 15.24
CA GLN A 172 9.43 13.22 16.50
C GLN A 172 9.82 12.10 17.48
N SER A 173 8.99 11.06 17.57
CA SER A 173 9.24 9.91 18.44
C SER A 173 8.57 8.67 17.86
N PHE A 174 9.39 7.71 17.41
CA PHE A 174 8.90 6.49 16.77
C PHE A 174 8.44 5.47 17.82
N THR A 175 7.28 5.72 18.43
CA THR A 175 6.68 4.86 19.45
C THR A 175 5.18 4.66 19.21
N PRO A 176 4.58 3.53 19.66
CA PRO A 176 3.13 3.34 19.61
C PRO A 176 2.37 4.45 20.36
N GLN A 177 2.93 4.96 21.45
CA GLN A 177 2.34 6.02 22.26
C GLN A 177 2.24 7.35 21.48
N SER A 178 3.26 7.67 20.68
CA SER A 178 3.22 8.86 19.81
C SER A 178 2.09 8.76 18.78
N ALA A 179 1.89 7.58 18.20
CA ALA A 179 0.75 7.35 17.29
C ALA A 179 -0.59 7.44 18.04
N ALA A 180 -0.67 6.91 19.27
CA ALA A 180 -1.88 6.95 20.09
C ALA A 180 -2.31 8.38 20.48
N ALA A 181 -1.35 9.29 20.64
CA ALA A 181 -1.60 10.68 20.98
C ALA A 181 -2.22 11.51 19.84
N VAL A 182 -2.15 11.01 18.59
CA VAL A 182 -2.70 11.72 17.42
C VAL A 182 -4.19 11.45 17.32
N ARG A 183 -4.99 12.53 17.33
CA ARG A 183 -6.42 12.45 17.03
C ARG A 183 -6.60 12.36 15.50
N VAL A 184 -7.15 11.26 15.04
CA VAL A 184 -7.54 11.09 13.63
C VAL A 184 -8.91 11.73 13.41
N ASP A 185 -8.99 12.69 12.49
CA ASP A 185 -10.25 13.30 12.11
C ASP A 185 -11.08 12.32 11.28
N ALA A 186 -12.37 12.26 11.56
CA ALA A 186 -13.31 11.37 10.89
C ALA A 186 -14.11 12.06 9.77
N SER A 187 -13.97 13.36 9.56
CA SER A 187 -14.82 14.18 8.66
C SER A 187 -14.80 13.68 7.21
N ASP A 188 -13.62 13.27 6.73
CA ASP A 188 -13.40 12.83 5.36
C ASP A 188 -13.38 11.30 5.20
N LEU A 189 -13.69 10.55 6.28
CA LEU A 189 -13.70 9.11 6.25
C LEU A 189 -15.06 8.54 5.84
N ASN A 190 -15.02 7.41 5.17
CA ASN A 190 -16.23 6.69 4.74
C ASN A 190 -17.08 6.23 5.93
N ALA A 191 -18.41 6.29 5.77
CA ALA A 191 -19.37 5.65 6.63
C ALA A 191 -20.30 4.77 5.78
N ASP A 192 -20.45 3.51 6.17
CA ASP A 192 -21.28 2.53 5.47
C ASP A 192 -21.88 1.49 6.46
N ILE A 193 -22.51 0.45 5.93
CA ILE A 193 -23.09 -0.64 6.74
C ILE A 193 -22.05 -1.44 7.54
N HIS A 194 -20.76 -1.33 7.21
CA HIS A 194 -19.69 -2.10 7.83
C HIS A 194 -19.00 -1.33 8.96
N ALA A 195 -18.92 0.00 8.85
CA ALA A 195 -18.27 0.83 9.86
C ALA A 195 -18.64 2.31 9.74
N SER A 196 -18.80 2.97 10.87
CA SER A 196 -18.88 4.42 10.93
C SER A 196 -17.51 5.08 10.67
N ALA A 197 -17.52 6.35 10.27
CA ALA A 197 -16.31 7.14 10.10
C ALA A 197 -15.48 7.21 11.41
N ALA A 198 -16.14 7.38 12.56
CA ALA A 198 -15.47 7.39 13.86
C ALA A 198 -14.78 6.05 14.17
N TYR A 199 -15.37 4.93 13.80
CA TYR A 199 -14.75 3.61 13.98
C TYR A 199 -13.54 3.44 13.06
N ARG A 200 -13.62 3.90 11.79
CA ARG A 200 -12.46 3.90 10.88
C ARG A 200 -11.32 4.77 11.39
N ALA A 201 -11.63 5.95 11.93
CA ALA A 201 -10.63 6.83 12.56
C ALA A 201 -9.91 6.13 13.72
N ASN A 202 -10.66 5.45 14.59
CA ASN A 202 -10.09 4.65 15.67
C ASN A 202 -9.22 3.51 15.14
N LEU A 203 -9.66 2.81 14.09
CA LEU A 203 -8.88 1.73 13.46
C LEU A 203 -7.56 2.25 12.85
N ILE A 204 -7.55 3.42 12.23
CA ILE A 204 -6.31 4.04 11.72
C ILE A 204 -5.31 4.20 12.86
N SER A 205 -5.72 4.79 13.99
CA SER A 205 -4.86 4.97 15.16
C SER A 205 -4.35 3.62 15.69
N VAL A 206 -5.25 2.66 15.92
CA VAL A 206 -4.88 1.35 16.49
C VAL A 206 -3.97 0.56 15.56
N GLN A 207 -4.25 0.53 14.25
CA GLN A 207 -3.39 -0.20 13.31
C GLN A 207 -2.02 0.47 13.15
N THR A 208 -1.95 1.80 13.21
CA THR A 208 -0.65 2.51 13.23
C THR A 208 0.16 2.14 14.46
N GLN A 209 -0.44 2.15 15.66
CA GLN A 209 0.23 1.73 16.91
C GLN A 209 0.78 0.31 16.79
N ARG A 210 -0.03 -0.63 16.28
CA ARG A 210 0.38 -2.03 16.09
C ARG A 210 1.49 -2.17 15.06
N ALA A 211 1.43 -1.41 13.96
CA ALA A 211 2.48 -1.40 12.94
C ALA A 211 3.81 -0.92 13.52
N VAL A 212 3.80 0.17 14.28
CA VAL A 212 4.98 0.70 14.97
C VAL A 212 5.51 -0.32 15.98
N ALA A 213 4.64 -0.94 16.80
CA ALA A 213 5.06 -1.97 17.75
C ALA A 213 5.72 -3.17 17.05
N GLN A 214 5.13 -3.65 15.93
CA GLN A 214 5.70 -4.73 15.13
C GLN A 214 7.08 -4.37 14.54
N MET A 215 7.32 -3.11 14.20
CA MET A 215 8.60 -2.62 13.66
C MET A 215 9.68 -2.48 14.72
N LEU A 216 9.30 -2.42 15.99
CA LEU A 216 10.24 -2.30 17.13
C LEU A 216 10.65 -3.66 17.71
N GLY A 217 9.90 -4.72 17.43
CA GLY A 217 10.15 -6.11 17.87
C GLY A 217 9.33 -6.44 19.07
#